data_39becc1a9094de77479f1a8c1bf87b8c
#
_entry.id   39becc1a9094de77479f1a8c1bf87b8c
#
_cell.length_a   1.000
_cell.length_b   1.000
_cell.length_c   1.000
_cell.angle_alpha   90.00
_cell.angle_beta   90.00
_cell.angle_gamma   90.00
#
_symmetry.space_group_name_H-M   'P 1'
#
loop_
_entity.id
_entity.type
_entity.pdbx_description
1 polymer ?
#
loop_
_entity_poly.entity_id
_entity_poly.type
_entity_poly.pdbx_seq_one_letter_code
_entity_poly.pdbx_strand_id
1 'polypeptide(L)'
;MFYFQDASPESLGISSGGILRFLDRMEEKNIELHSFMVVRHGKCAAKGWWKPYAPELAHPLYSFGKTLTATAIGFARQEKILSLDERLVDLSLIHI
;
A
#
# COMPACT_ATOMS: atom_id res chain seq x y z
N MET A 1 -6.94 -14.04 -5.95
CA MET A 1 -6.12 -12.83 -5.79
C MET A 1 -6.93 -11.61 -6.24
N PHE A 2 -6.82 -10.53 -5.50
CA PHE A 2 -7.57 -9.30 -5.80
C PHE A 2 -6.74 -8.39 -6.69
N TYR A 3 -7.32 -7.93 -7.78
CA TYR A 3 -6.70 -6.94 -8.67
C TYR A 3 -7.66 -5.78 -8.86
N PHE A 4 -7.10 -4.58 -8.85
CA PHE A 4 -7.87 -3.41 -9.24
C PHE A 4 -8.06 -3.41 -10.76
N GLN A 5 -9.28 -3.12 -11.21
CA GLN A 5 -9.53 -2.89 -12.63
C GLN A 5 -8.84 -1.61 -13.07
N ASP A 6 -8.29 -1.60 -14.27
CA ASP A 6 -7.69 -0.41 -14.85
C ASP A 6 -8.77 0.52 -15.38
N ALA A 7 -8.53 1.81 -15.24
CA ALA A 7 -9.38 2.85 -15.82
C ALA A 7 -8.51 4.06 -16.19
N SER A 8 -8.96 4.86 -17.15
CA SER A 8 -8.21 6.07 -17.47
C SER A 8 -8.25 7.04 -16.28
N PRO A 9 -7.16 7.77 -16.02
CA PRO A 9 -7.15 8.76 -14.93
C PRO A 9 -8.32 9.75 -15.04
N GLU A 10 -8.60 10.27 -16.22
CA GLU A 10 -9.65 11.25 -16.47
C GLU A 10 -11.03 10.70 -16.12
N SER A 11 -11.29 9.42 -16.40
CA SER A 11 -12.57 8.79 -16.05
C SER A 11 -12.79 8.72 -14.54
N LEU A 12 -11.71 8.80 -13.76
CA LEU A 12 -11.75 8.79 -12.31
C LEU A 12 -11.62 10.20 -11.70
N GLY A 13 -11.65 11.24 -12.54
CA GLY A 13 -11.50 12.61 -12.09
C GLY A 13 -10.06 12.97 -11.72
N ILE A 14 -9.09 12.25 -12.23
CA ILE A 14 -7.67 12.51 -12.02
C ILE A 14 -7.04 12.97 -13.32
N SER A 15 -6.26 14.07 -13.27
CA SER A 15 -5.53 14.55 -14.44
C SER A 15 -4.33 13.67 -14.72
N SER A 16 -4.24 13.08 -15.92
CA SER A 16 -3.04 12.35 -16.34
C SER A 16 -1.82 13.26 -16.39
N GLY A 17 -2.01 14.53 -16.74
CA GLY A 17 -0.94 15.55 -16.67
C GLY A 17 -0.43 15.74 -15.23
N GLY A 18 -1.33 15.66 -14.25
CA GLY A 18 -0.94 15.72 -12.84
C GLY A 18 -0.06 14.55 -12.41
N ILE A 19 -0.38 13.36 -12.89
CA ILE A 19 0.44 12.16 -12.63
C ILE A 19 1.83 12.33 -13.26
N LEU A 20 1.89 12.81 -14.50
CA LEU A 20 3.17 13.05 -15.17
C LEU A 20 3.99 14.10 -14.43
N ARG A 21 3.37 15.18 -13.95
CA ARG A 21 4.08 16.19 -13.14
C ARG A 21 4.62 15.61 -11.85
N PHE A 22 3.88 14.71 -11.22
CA PHE A 22 4.37 14.00 -10.03
C PHE A 22 5.63 13.20 -10.34
N LEU A 23 5.61 12.42 -11.42
CA LEU A 23 6.76 11.61 -11.82
C LEU A 23 7.97 12.49 -12.18
N ASP A 24 7.74 13.58 -12.93
CA ASP A 24 8.79 14.54 -13.26
C ASP A 24 9.41 15.16 -12.00
N ARG A 25 8.57 15.48 -11.01
CA ARG A 25 9.03 16.04 -9.75
C ARG A 25 9.89 15.06 -8.97
N MET A 26 9.53 13.77 -8.98
CA MET A 26 10.34 12.73 -8.35
C MET A 26 11.70 12.64 -9.00
N GLU A 27 11.76 12.71 -10.34
CA GLU A 27 13.00 12.67 -11.08
C GLU A 27 13.87 13.91 -10.77
N GLU A 28 13.28 15.10 -10.80
CA GLU A 28 13.98 16.35 -10.47
C GLU A 28 14.62 16.33 -9.07
N LYS A 29 13.91 15.72 -8.12
CA LYS A 29 14.37 15.64 -6.72
C LYS A 29 15.26 14.44 -6.46
N ASN A 30 15.58 13.66 -7.48
CA ASN A 30 16.37 12.43 -7.35
C ASN A 30 15.76 11.45 -6.32
N ILE A 31 14.44 11.38 -6.25
CA ILE A 31 13.75 10.41 -5.40
C ILE A 31 13.61 9.12 -6.18
N GLU A 32 14.24 8.07 -5.66
CA GLU A 32 14.22 6.76 -6.29
C GLU A 32 12.91 6.05 -5.94
N LEU A 33 12.10 5.78 -6.96
CA LEU A 33 10.89 4.99 -6.83
C LEU A 33 11.13 3.58 -7.36
N HIS A 34 10.57 2.58 -6.68
CA HIS A 34 10.59 1.19 -7.15
C HIS A 34 9.32 0.88 -7.93
N SER A 35 8.20 1.39 -7.45
CA SER A 35 6.92 1.27 -8.13
C SER A 35 5.98 2.36 -7.64
N PHE A 36 4.90 2.57 -8.38
CA PHE A 36 3.81 3.42 -7.91
C PHE A 36 2.48 2.88 -8.41
N MET A 37 1.43 3.23 -7.70
CA MET A 37 0.06 2.91 -8.12
C MET A 37 -0.87 4.00 -7.59
N VAL A 38 -1.75 4.50 -8.45
CA VAL A 38 -2.77 5.48 -8.09
C VAL A 38 -4.12 4.79 -8.22
N VAL A 39 -4.85 4.71 -7.12
CA VAL A 39 -6.16 4.06 -7.07
C VAL A 39 -7.20 5.05 -6.59
N ARG A 40 -8.33 5.08 -7.27
CA ARG A 40 -9.48 5.90 -6.88
C ARG A 40 -10.77 5.17 -7.22
N HIS A 41 -11.73 5.22 -6.32
CA HIS A 41 -13.02 4.53 -6.49
C HIS A 41 -12.86 3.04 -6.80
N GLY A 42 -11.84 2.41 -6.22
CA GLY A 42 -11.57 0.98 -6.40
C GLY A 42 -10.99 0.61 -7.76
N LYS A 43 -10.54 1.59 -8.55
CA LYS A 43 -9.95 1.35 -9.86
C LYS A 43 -8.56 1.96 -9.94
N CYS A 44 -7.69 1.31 -10.72
CA CYS A 44 -6.31 1.75 -10.90
C CYS A 44 -6.23 2.76 -12.05
N ALA A 45 -5.87 4.00 -11.71
CA ALA A 45 -5.72 5.08 -12.68
C ALA A 45 -4.37 5.05 -13.37
N ALA A 46 -3.32 4.65 -12.66
CA ALA A 46 -1.97 4.58 -13.19
C ALA A 46 -1.13 3.66 -12.32
N LYS A 47 -0.16 3.00 -12.94
CA LYS A 47 0.79 2.14 -12.24
C LYS A 47 2.07 2.06 -13.05
N GLY A 48 3.19 1.78 -12.38
CA GLY A 48 4.47 1.64 -13.04
C GLY A 48 5.52 1.04 -12.14
N TRP A 49 6.52 0.46 -12.77
CA TRP A 49 7.67 -0.14 -12.08
C TRP A 49 8.95 0.33 -12.75
N TRP A 50 9.98 0.52 -11.94
CA TRP A 50 11.33 0.83 -12.42
C TRP A 50 12.21 -0.41 -12.31
N LYS A 51 13.01 -0.67 -13.32
CA LYS A 51 13.94 -1.81 -13.28
C LYS A 51 14.87 -1.69 -12.06
N PRO A 52 15.20 -2.79 -11.38
CA PRO A 52 14.88 -4.20 -11.68
C PRO A 52 13.52 -4.67 -11.16
N TYR A 53 12.68 -3.79 -10.65
CA TYR A 53 11.40 -4.15 -10.06
C TYR A 53 10.33 -4.43 -11.11
N ALA A 54 9.40 -5.30 -10.79
CA ALA A 54 8.30 -5.71 -11.67
C ALA A 54 7.10 -6.12 -10.83
N PRO A 55 5.88 -6.15 -11.40
CA PRO A 55 4.67 -6.49 -10.64
C PRO A 55 4.73 -7.84 -9.94
N GLU A 56 5.42 -8.82 -10.53
CA GLU A 56 5.52 -10.18 -10.01
C GLU A 56 6.65 -10.35 -8.98
N LEU A 57 7.48 -9.33 -8.78
CA LEU A 57 8.60 -9.40 -7.84
C LEU A 57 8.23 -8.78 -6.50
N ALA A 58 8.45 -9.52 -5.44
CA ALA A 58 8.30 -9.00 -4.08
C ALA A 58 9.49 -8.12 -3.71
N HIS A 59 9.25 -7.11 -2.89
CA HIS A 59 10.32 -6.31 -2.29
C HIS A 59 9.90 -5.86 -0.88
N PRO A 60 10.87 -5.47 -0.03
CA PRO A 60 10.56 -5.10 1.34
C PRO A 60 9.64 -3.88 1.42
N LEU A 61 8.65 -3.96 2.30
CA LEU A 61 7.73 -2.85 2.56
C LEU A 61 8.20 -1.95 3.69
N TYR A 62 9.22 -2.40 4.45
CA TYR A 62 9.73 -1.67 5.61
C TYR A 62 8.59 -1.29 6.57
N SER A 63 8.58 -0.05 7.05
CA SER A 63 7.58 0.40 8.01
C SER A 63 6.14 0.41 7.49
N PHE A 64 5.92 0.33 6.19
CA PHE A 64 4.57 0.17 5.66
C PHE A 64 3.89 -1.09 6.18
N GLY A 65 4.67 -2.13 6.49
CA GLY A 65 4.16 -3.35 7.09
C GLY A 65 3.40 -3.12 8.39
N LYS A 66 3.69 -2.04 9.12
CA LYS A 66 2.97 -1.69 10.35
C LYS A 66 1.50 -1.40 10.08
N THR A 67 1.18 -0.82 8.93
CA THR A 67 -0.21 -0.59 8.53
C THR A 67 -0.96 -1.91 8.36
N LEU A 68 -0.31 -2.91 7.76
CA LEU A 68 -0.89 -4.24 7.59
C LEU A 68 -1.12 -4.91 8.95
N THR A 69 -0.15 -4.80 9.86
CA THR A 69 -0.25 -5.32 11.22
C THR A 69 -1.41 -4.65 11.97
N ALA A 70 -1.52 -3.33 11.91
CA ALA A 70 -2.59 -2.59 12.56
C ALA A 70 -3.96 -3.00 12.01
N THR A 71 -4.07 -3.23 10.71
CA THR A 71 -5.29 -3.70 10.07
C THR A 71 -5.68 -5.09 10.58
N ALA A 72 -4.70 -6.00 10.69
CA ALA A 72 -4.93 -7.33 11.23
C ALA A 72 -5.42 -7.28 12.69
N ILE A 73 -4.85 -6.41 13.51
CA ILE A 73 -5.30 -6.17 14.89
C ILE A 73 -6.75 -5.68 14.89
N GLY A 74 -7.10 -4.79 13.97
CA GLY A 74 -8.47 -4.30 13.84
C GLY A 74 -9.47 -5.42 13.57
N PHE A 75 -9.15 -6.35 12.68
CA PHE A 75 -9.97 -7.52 12.41
C PHE A 75 -10.09 -8.43 13.64
N ALA A 76 -8.96 -8.69 14.32
CA ALA A 76 -8.96 -9.52 15.53
C ALA A 76 -9.86 -8.90 16.62
N ARG A 77 -9.82 -7.57 16.77
CA ARG A 77 -10.70 -6.86 17.70
C ARG A 77 -12.17 -7.01 17.30
N GLN A 78 -12.46 -6.85 16.02
CA GLN A 78 -13.83 -6.98 15.50
C GLN A 78 -14.40 -8.38 15.77
N GLU A 79 -13.56 -9.41 15.61
CA GLU A 79 -13.93 -10.80 15.87
C GLU A 79 -13.84 -11.18 17.35
N LYS A 80 -13.55 -10.23 18.22
CA LYS A 80 -13.45 -10.42 19.68
C LYS A 80 -12.39 -11.42 20.11
N ILE A 81 -11.38 -11.61 19.28
CA ILE A 81 -10.22 -12.47 19.61
C ILE A 81 -9.33 -11.80 20.64
N LEU A 82 -9.22 -10.46 20.56
CA LEU A 82 -8.44 -9.67 21.52
C LEU A 82 -9.12 -8.33 21.80
N SER A 83 -8.66 -7.67 22.87
CA SER A 83 -9.06 -6.31 23.25
C SER A 83 -7.82 -5.41 23.17
N LEU A 84 -8.02 -4.14 22.84
CA LEU A 84 -6.93 -3.15 22.81
C LEU A 84 -6.36 -2.88 24.19
N ASP A 85 -7.10 -3.23 25.25
CA ASP A 85 -6.68 -3.02 26.64
C ASP A 85 -5.92 -4.20 27.23
N GLU A 86 -5.74 -5.27 26.46
CA GLU A 86 -4.97 -6.43 26.91
C GLU A 86 -3.49 -6.10 26.98
N ARG A 87 -2.82 -6.70 27.98
CA ARG A 87 -1.38 -6.54 28.10
C ARG A 87 -0.66 -7.44 27.11
N LEU A 88 0.40 -6.91 26.51
CA LEU A 88 1.19 -7.64 25.54
C LEU A 88 1.72 -8.95 26.12
N VAL A 89 2.13 -8.94 27.38
CA VAL A 89 2.65 -10.13 28.07
C VAL A 89 1.63 -11.27 28.06
N ASP A 90 0.36 -10.95 28.28
CA ASP A 90 -0.69 -11.97 28.31
C ASP A 90 -0.91 -12.61 26.93
N LEU A 91 -0.74 -11.82 25.86
CA LEU A 91 -0.88 -12.30 24.49
C LEU A 91 0.31 -13.14 24.04
N SER A 92 1.48 -12.90 24.59
CA SER A 92 2.73 -13.52 24.15
C SER A 92 3.23 -14.67 25.02
N LEU A 93 2.53 -15.01 26.10
CA LEU A 93 2.97 -16.04 27.05
C LEU A 93 3.28 -17.37 26.39
N ILE A 94 2.55 -17.74 25.36
CA ILE A 94 2.78 -19.01 24.66
C ILE A 94 4.05 -19.02 23.82
N HIS A 95 4.69 -17.86 23.64
CA HIS A 95 5.87 -17.70 22.79
C HIS A 95 7.14 -17.37 23.58
N ILE A 96 7.04 -17.33 24.89
CA ILE A 96 8.16 -17.01 25.77
C ILE A 96 8.81 -18.27 26.35
#